data_b40f7d87dcddb14cb4148e197c18a2c1
#
_entry.id   b40f7d87dcddb14cb4148e197c18a2c1
#
_cell.length_a   1.000
_cell.length_b   1.000
_cell.length_c   1.000
_cell.angle_alpha   90.00
_cell.angle_beta   90.00
_cell.angle_gamma   90.00
#
_symmetry.space_group_name_H-M   'P 1'
#
loop_
_entity.id
_entity.type
_entity.pdbx_description
1 polymer ?
#
loop_
_entity_poly.entity_id
_entity_poly.type
_entity_poly.pdbx_seq_one_letter_code
_entity_poly.pdbx_strand_id
1 'polypeptide(L)'
;VVEWFAREALTPISETAEQAEQTEGDTQLAHIDIKTVQYMWKRFCQKMRIPNVVQSASLIPTLTSLEPYKSAYDDEEKVFKGYTGNKQYNPSVGLFLEFWNDSISVTTSTESDFNQLEIDEIAIMFNSWVRKRGSTAHRSGLSVIDEDEMLSCIKHFYPSVVIEDDKYVNGVTCSLWDKQKDVFNFIESQTELAPENTSRTVDSIYRGYCNRKLRTNLCVASKGYFERAFNHLT
;
A
#
# COMPACT_ATOMS: atom_id res chain seq x y z
N VAL A 1 18.23 -23.76 -1.16
CA VAL A 1 16.99 -22.98 -0.89
C VAL A 1 16.96 -21.72 -1.73
N VAL A 2 18.03 -20.90 -1.74
CA VAL A 2 18.06 -19.65 -2.53
C VAL A 2 17.93 -19.92 -4.04
N GLU A 3 18.61 -20.94 -4.57
CA GLU A 3 18.47 -21.33 -5.98
C GLU A 3 17.04 -21.78 -6.32
N TRP A 4 16.40 -22.50 -5.41
CA TRP A 4 14.98 -22.88 -5.58
C TRP A 4 14.06 -21.66 -5.58
N PHE A 5 14.24 -20.74 -4.61
CA PHE A 5 13.54 -19.48 -4.62
C PHE A 5 13.69 -18.71 -5.93
N ALA A 6 14.94 -18.58 -6.41
CA ALA A 6 15.22 -17.83 -7.62
C ALA A 6 14.48 -18.40 -8.85
N ARG A 7 14.47 -19.72 -9.01
CA ARG A 7 13.75 -20.41 -10.11
C ARG A 7 12.23 -20.24 -10.02
N GLU A 8 11.67 -20.24 -8.81
CA GLU A 8 10.22 -20.14 -8.60
C GLU A 8 9.72 -18.69 -8.64
N ALA A 9 10.53 -17.77 -8.13
CA ALA A 9 10.08 -16.41 -7.86
C ALA A 9 10.52 -15.39 -8.92
N LEU A 10 11.65 -15.62 -9.60
CA LEU A 10 12.20 -14.73 -10.61
C LEU A 10 11.99 -15.33 -12.00
N THR A 11 11.19 -14.66 -12.81
CA THR A 11 10.90 -15.11 -14.17
C THR A 11 11.69 -14.26 -15.17
N PRO A 12 12.52 -14.87 -16.04
CA PRO A 12 13.18 -14.11 -17.11
C PRO A 12 12.11 -13.60 -18.09
N ILE A 13 12.28 -12.38 -18.53
CA ILE A 13 11.46 -11.80 -19.57
C ILE A 13 12.00 -12.31 -20.89
N SER A 14 11.32 -13.28 -21.49
CA SER A 14 11.69 -13.78 -22.81
C SER A 14 11.41 -12.69 -23.85
N GLU A 15 12.35 -12.46 -24.76
CA GLU A 15 12.23 -11.54 -25.89
C GLU A 15 11.08 -11.92 -26.86
N THR A 16 10.38 -13.02 -26.63
CA THR A 16 9.26 -13.51 -27.41
C THR A 16 7.89 -12.86 -27.09
N ALA A 17 7.87 -11.85 -26.22
CA ALA A 17 6.66 -11.02 -26.06
C ALA A 17 6.54 -9.95 -27.18
N GLU A 18 6.80 -10.34 -28.45
CA GLU A 18 6.64 -9.52 -29.65
C GLU A 18 5.17 -9.20 -30.03
N GLN A 19 4.23 -9.26 -29.10
CA GLN A 19 2.82 -8.92 -29.38
C GLN A 19 2.17 -8.12 -28.26
N ALA A 20 2.84 -7.10 -27.75
CA ALA A 20 2.16 -6.01 -27.07
C ALA A 20 2.44 -4.75 -27.87
N GLU A 21 1.40 -4.24 -28.53
CA GLU A 21 1.31 -3.08 -29.40
C GLU A 21 2.35 -1.98 -29.08
N GLN A 22 3.15 -1.71 -30.09
CA GLN A 22 4.08 -0.59 -30.19
C GLN A 22 3.36 0.72 -29.84
N THR A 23 3.53 1.17 -28.61
CA THR A 23 3.49 2.58 -28.30
C THR A 23 4.95 3.02 -28.26
N GLU A 24 5.36 3.76 -29.28
CA GLU A 24 6.66 4.44 -29.34
C GLU A 24 6.83 5.32 -28.12
N GLY A 25 7.78 5.01 -27.26
CA GLY A 25 8.17 5.83 -26.12
C GLY A 25 8.59 4.98 -24.93
N ASP A 26 9.91 4.86 -24.71
CA ASP A 26 10.57 4.21 -23.58
C ASP A 26 10.43 2.68 -23.50
N THR A 27 11.33 2.00 -24.20
CA THR A 27 11.67 0.61 -23.90
C THR A 27 12.50 0.56 -22.60
N GLN A 28 11.86 0.86 -21.49
CA GLN A 28 12.43 0.66 -20.17
C GLN A 28 12.51 -0.86 -19.98
N LEU A 29 13.74 -1.41 -20.13
CA LEU A 29 14.03 -2.83 -19.88
C LEU A 29 13.42 -3.21 -18.56
N ALA A 30 12.41 -4.08 -18.57
CA ALA A 30 11.74 -4.47 -17.35
C ALA A 30 12.77 -5.04 -16.36
N HIS A 31 12.72 -4.59 -15.14
CA HIS A 31 13.65 -4.94 -14.08
C HIS A 31 12.90 -5.16 -12.76
N ILE A 32 13.53 -5.84 -11.83
CA ILE A 32 13.03 -6.03 -10.48
C ILE A 32 14.05 -5.52 -9.46
N ASP A 33 13.62 -4.64 -8.56
CA ASP A 33 14.48 -4.08 -7.53
C ASP A 33 14.75 -5.07 -6.38
N ILE A 34 15.86 -4.87 -5.66
CA ILE A 34 16.29 -5.77 -4.59
C ILE A 34 15.34 -5.79 -3.40
N LYS A 35 14.62 -4.68 -3.10
CA LYS A 35 13.65 -4.66 -2.01
C LYS A 35 12.48 -5.57 -2.34
N THR A 36 12.01 -5.54 -3.59
CA THR A 36 10.98 -6.46 -4.08
C THR A 36 11.45 -7.91 -4.01
N VAL A 37 12.69 -8.22 -4.43
CA VAL A 37 13.27 -9.57 -4.32
C VAL A 37 13.35 -10.02 -2.85
N GLN A 38 13.77 -9.16 -1.94
CA GLN A 38 13.82 -9.45 -0.51
C GLN A 38 12.41 -9.68 0.09
N TYR A 39 11.41 -8.91 -0.34
CA TYR A 39 10.03 -9.12 0.05
C TYR A 39 9.50 -10.47 -0.43
N MET A 40 9.74 -10.79 -1.70
CA MET A 40 9.36 -12.08 -2.29
C MET A 40 10.04 -13.25 -1.58
N TRP A 41 11.30 -13.12 -1.20
CA TRP A 41 12.03 -14.11 -0.40
C TRP A 41 11.35 -14.37 0.95
N LYS A 42 10.98 -13.31 1.66
CA LYS A 42 10.26 -13.43 2.93
C LYS A 42 8.93 -14.18 2.74
N ARG A 43 8.16 -13.81 1.70
CA ARG A 43 6.88 -14.48 1.37
C ARG A 43 7.09 -15.94 0.95
N PHE A 44 8.12 -16.23 0.17
CA PHE A 44 8.47 -17.59 -0.21
C PHE A 44 8.78 -18.45 1.02
N CYS A 45 9.63 -17.98 1.93
CA CYS A 45 9.96 -18.70 3.15
C CYS A 45 8.71 -18.96 4.00
N GLN A 46 7.84 -17.98 4.16
CA GLN A 46 6.58 -18.13 4.89
C GLN A 46 5.66 -19.19 4.24
N LYS A 47 5.44 -19.09 2.92
CA LYS A 47 4.60 -20.02 2.16
C LYS A 47 5.10 -21.45 2.22
N MET A 48 6.41 -21.62 2.08
CA MET A 48 7.06 -22.94 2.09
C MET A 48 7.35 -23.45 3.50
N ARG A 49 7.02 -22.67 4.55
CA ARG A 49 7.31 -23.00 5.95
C ARG A 49 8.78 -23.30 6.18
N ILE A 50 9.67 -22.58 5.48
CA ILE A 50 11.11 -22.74 5.60
C ILE A 50 11.58 -21.76 6.65
N PRO A 51 12.38 -22.20 7.65
CA PRO A 51 13.06 -21.28 8.54
C PRO A 51 13.88 -20.27 7.74
N ASN A 52 13.88 -19.00 8.15
CA ASN A 52 14.67 -17.97 7.48
C ASN A 52 16.17 -18.18 7.78
N VAL A 53 16.77 -19.17 7.12
CA VAL A 53 18.17 -19.58 7.30
C VAL A 53 19.14 -18.64 6.59
N VAL A 54 18.66 -17.89 5.62
CA VAL A 54 19.44 -16.88 4.89
C VAL A 54 18.90 -15.51 5.28
N GLN A 55 19.70 -14.76 6.00
CA GLN A 55 19.36 -13.38 6.34
C GLN A 55 19.20 -12.54 5.08
N SER A 56 18.30 -11.58 5.10
CA SER A 56 18.06 -10.70 3.93
C SER A 56 19.31 -10.01 3.41
N ALA A 57 20.27 -9.71 4.29
CA ALA A 57 21.57 -9.14 3.93
C ALA A 57 22.43 -10.11 3.08
N SER A 58 22.29 -11.42 3.27
CA SER A 58 23.07 -12.44 2.55
C SER A 58 22.36 -12.96 1.29
N LEU A 59 21.06 -12.62 1.11
CA LEU A 59 20.28 -13.10 -0.03
C LEU A 59 20.86 -12.62 -1.36
N ILE A 60 21.07 -11.32 -1.50
CA ILE A 60 21.56 -10.72 -2.76
C ILE A 60 22.95 -11.20 -3.10
N PRO A 61 23.96 -11.18 -2.20
CA PRO A 61 25.26 -11.80 -2.46
C PRO A 61 25.16 -13.27 -2.90
N THR A 62 24.27 -14.05 -2.30
CA THR A 62 24.07 -15.45 -2.70
C THR A 62 23.46 -15.56 -4.10
N LEU A 63 22.43 -14.76 -4.43
CA LEU A 63 21.82 -14.75 -5.76
C LEU A 63 22.83 -14.34 -6.83
N THR A 64 23.61 -13.28 -6.58
CA THR A 64 24.62 -12.78 -7.52
C THR A 64 25.86 -13.70 -7.64
N SER A 65 25.98 -14.73 -6.82
CA SER A 65 26.96 -15.79 -7.01
C SER A 65 26.51 -16.88 -8.02
N LEU A 66 25.22 -16.88 -8.38
CA LEU A 66 24.61 -17.88 -9.27
C LEU A 66 24.39 -17.31 -10.66
N GLU A 67 24.77 -18.04 -11.72
CA GLU A 67 24.31 -17.73 -13.07
C GLU A 67 22.88 -18.25 -13.30
N PRO A 68 22.02 -17.51 -14.04
CA PRO A 68 22.31 -16.28 -14.79
C PRO A 68 22.08 -14.96 -14.01
N TYR A 69 21.80 -15.01 -12.72
CA TYR A 69 21.44 -13.81 -11.93
C TYR A 69 22.63 -12.86 -11.74
N LYS A 70 23.86 -13.41 -11.72
CA LYS A 70 25.08 -12.61 -11.64
C LYS A 70 25.21 -11.61 -12.78
N SER A 71 24.96 -12.07 -14.01
CA SER A 71 25.06 -11.23 -15.21
C SER A 71 23.89 -10.24 -15.35
N ALA A 72 22.77 -10.54 -14.70
CA ALA A 72 21.57 -9.69 -14.74
C ALA A 72 21.59 -8.58 -13.67
N TYR A 73 22.42 -8.71 -12.65
CA TYR A 73 22.43 -7.78 -11.52
C TYR A 73 23.18 -6.50 -11.83
N ASP A 74 22.52 -5.38 -11.64
CA ASP A 74 23.12 -4.04 -11.70
C ASP A 74 23.29 -3.51 -10.27
N ASP A 75 24.56 -3.34 -9.86
CA ASP A 75 24.88 -2.91 -8.50
C ASP A 75 24.68 -1.40 -8.29
N GLU A 76 24.71 -0.58 -9.34
CA GLU A 76 24.47 0.86 -9.25
C GLU A 76 22.98 1.14 -9.03
N GLU A 77 22.14 0.54 -9.86
CA GLU A 77 20.67 0.69 -9.79
C GLU A 77 20.03 -0.22 -8.74
N LYS A 78 20.75 -1.22 -8.21
CA LYS A 78 20.24 -2.23 -7.28
C LYS A 78 19.04 -3.01 -7.82
N VAL A 79 19.13 -3.45 -9.08
CA VAL A 79 18.08 -4.17 -9.81
C VAL A 79 18.62 -5.41 -10.51
N PHE A 80 17.73 -6.36 -10.80
CA PHE A 80 17.97 -7.45 -11.74
C PHE A 80 17.30 -7.13 -13.08
N LYS A 81 18.10 -6.82 -14.10
CA LYS A 81 17.65 -6.49 -15.46
C LYS A 81 17.19 -7.75 -16.21
N GLY A 82 16.12 -7.65 -16.97
CA GLY A 82 15.55 -8.77 -17.72
C GLY A 82 14.79 -9.78 -16.87
N TYR A 83 14.47 -9.45 -15.63
CA TYR A 83 13.68 -10.29 -14.74
C TYR A 83 12.46 -9.56 -14.22
N THR A 84 11.41 -10.34 -13.97
CA THR A 84 10.21 -9.90 -13.26
C THR A 84 9.86 -10.87 -12.14
N GLY A 85 9.11 -10.40 -11.16
CA GLY A 85 8.62 -11.25 -10.08
C GLY A 85 7.47 -12.15 -10.54
N ASN A 86 7.51 -13.42 -10.16
CA ASN A 86 6.39 -14.33 -10.37
C ASN A 86 5.16 -13.83 -9.58
N LYS A 87 4.04 -13.62 -10.28
CA LYS A 87 2.76 -13.15 -9.71
C LYS A 87 2.27 -13.96 -8.51
N GLN A 88 2.69 -15.20 -8.38
CA GLN A 88 2.34 -16.07 -7.25
C GLN A 88 2.94 -15.59 -5.92
N TYR A 89 4.05 -14.87 -5.95
CA TYR A 89 4.76 -14.32 -4.78
C TYR A 89 4.65 -12.80 -4.65
N ASN A 90 4.11 -12.15 -5.70
CA ASN A 90 3.94 -10.70 -5.75
C ASN A 90 2.64 -10.31 -6.49
N PRO A 91 1.46 -10.87 -6.12
CA PRO A 91 0.26 -10.77 -6.95
C PRO A 91 -0.28 -9.33 -7.07
N SER A 92 -0.16 -8.52 -6.04
CA SER A 92 -0.75 -7.17 -6.00
C SER A 92 0.19 -6.11 -5.43
N VAL A 93 1.42 -6.50 -5.08
CA VAL A 93 2.38 -5.59 -4.43
C VAL A 93 2.76 -4.44 -5.34
N GLY A 94 3.03 -4.70 -6.63
CA GLY A 94 3.34 -3.63 -7.59
C GLY A 94 2.24 -2.57 -7.67
N LEU A 95 0.96 -3.01 -7.79
CA LEU A 95 -0.18 -2.10 -7.82
C LEU A 95 -0.34 -1.33 -6.49
N PHE A 96 -0.05 -1.98 -5.36
CA PHE A 96 -0.11 -1.30 -4.08
C PHE A 96 1.00 -0.24 -3.93
N LEU A 97 2.21 -0.53 -4.40
CA LEU A 97 3.30 0.43 -4.41
C LEU A 97 3.01 1.62 -5.34
N GLU A 98 2.43 1.37 -6.53
CA GLU A 98 1.96 2.44 -7.41
C GLU A 98 0.91 3.31 -6.72
N PHE A 99 -0.13 2.69 -6.13
CA PHE A 99 -1.15 3.42 -5.37
C PHE A 99 -0.53 4.25 -4.24
N TRP A 100 0.39 3.66 -3.48
CA TRP A 100 1.05 4.35 -2.37
C TRP A 100 1.81 5.58 -2.86
N ASN A 101 2.63 5.42 -3.91
CA ASN A 101 3.42 6.52 -4.47
C ASN A 101 2.54 7.61 -5.12
N ASP A 102 1.42 7.23 -5.74
CA ASP A 102 0.50 8.17 -6.40
C ASP A 102 -0.39 8.92 -5.41
N SER A 103 -0.74 8.30 -4.29
CA SER A 103 -1.87 8.77 -3.49
C SER A 103 -1.53 9.06 -2.04
N ILE A 104 -0.47 8.47 -1.48
CA ILE A 104 -0.09 8.65 -0.08
C ILE A 104 1.09 9.60 0.03
N SER A 105 0.97 10.57 0.92
CA SER A 105 2.05 11.50 1.28
C SER A 105 2.44 11.28 2.72
N VAL A 106 3.75 11.11 2.97
CA VAL A 106 4.31 11.00 4.31
C VAL A 106 4.66 12.40 4.80
N THR A 107 4.04 12.82 5.89
CA THR A 107 4.30 14.12 6.51
C THR A 107 5.35 13.95 7.62
N THR A 108 6.42 14.72 7.51
CA THR A 108 7.49 14.74 8.53
C THR A 108 7.16 15.67 9.72
N SER A 109 6.07 16.45 9.61
CA SER A 109 5.68 17.37 10.66
C SER A 109 4.89 16.63 11.75
N THR A 110 5.37 16.70 12.95
CA THR A 110 4.69 16.29 14.18
C THR A 110 3.53 17.22 14.56
N GLU A 111 3.17 18.14 13.66
CA GLU A 111 2.24 19.24 13.97
C GLU A 111 0.75 18.87 13.93
N SER A 112 0.41 17.68 13.46
CA SER A 112 -0.99 17.27 13.44
C SER A 112 -1.15 15.81 13.88
N ASP A 113 -1.70 15.62 15.07
CA ASP A 113 -2.14 14.31 15.59
C ASP A 113 -3.27 13.68 14.72
N PHE A 114 -3.72 14.41 13.69
CA PHE A 114 -4.77 14.00 12.78
C PHE A 114 -4.28 13.45 11.44
N ASN A 115 -2.98 13.47 11.16
CA ASN A 115 -2.37 12.82 9.99
C ASN A 115 -2.23 11.30 10.24
N GLN A 116 -3.37 10.63 10.29
CA GLN A 116 -3.46 9.21 10.58
C GLN A 116 -4.50 8.56 9.68
N LEU A 117 -4.12 7.43 9.05
CA LEU A 117 -5.03 6.55 8.33
C LEU A 117 -5.09 5.19 9.02
N GLU A 118 -6.24 4.55 8.97
CA GLU A 118 -6.37 3.17 9.40
C GLU A 118 -6.16 2.23 8.20
N ILE A 119 -5.69 1.02 8.45
CA ILE A 119 -5.35 0.09 7.36
C ILE A 119 -6.56 -0.28 6.50
N ASP A 120 -7.73 -0.41 7.11
CA ASP A 120 -9.01 -0.64 6.42
C ASP A 120 -9.41 0.55 5.53
N GLU A 121 -9.14 1.79 5.97
CA GLU A 121 -9.33 3.00 5.16
C GLU A 121 -8.40 2.99 3.94
N ILE A 122 -7.13 2.61 4.13
CA ILE A 122 -6.15 2.45 3.04
C ILE A 122 -6.64 1.38 2.07
N ALA A 123 -7.15 0.25 2.56
CA ALA A 123 -7.70 -0.83 1.74
C ALA A 123 -8.89 -0.38 0.89
N ILE A 124 -9.81 0.40 1.45
CA ILE A 124 -10.97 0.97 0.73
C ILE A 124 -10.49 1.92 -0.37
N MET A 125 -9.53 2.80 -0.06
CA MET A 125 -8.98 3.75 -1.02
C MET A 125 -8.20 3.05 -2.14
N PHE A 126 -7.38 2.06 -1.83
CA PHE A 126 -6.69 1.23 -2.80
C PHE A 126 -7.66 0.53 -3.75
N ASN A 127 -8.69 -0.12 -3.22
CA ASN A 127 -9.70 -0.79 -4.04
C ASN A 127 -10.46 0.20 -4.95
N SER A 128 -10.73 1.42 -4.47
CA SER A 128 -11.34 2.47 -5.28
C SER A 128 -10.42 2.96 -6.39
N TRP A 129 -9.13 3.12 -6.09
CA TRP A 129 -8.11 3.53 -7.05
C TRP A 129 -7.91 2.50 -8.17
N VAL A 130 -7.81 1.20 -7.82
CA VAL A 130 -7.72 0.10 -8.79
C VAL A 130 -8.93 0.08 -9.72
N ARG A 131 -10.14 0.26 -9.16
CA ARG A 131 -11.38 0.30 -9.97
C ARG A 131 -11.41 1.46 -10.96
N LYS A 132 -10.96 2.64 -10.56
CA LYS A 132 -10.93 3.84 -11.42
C LYS A 132 -9.97 3.70 -12.60
N ARG A 133 -8.86 2.98 -12.43
CA ARG A 133 -7.87 2.73 -13.50
C ARG A 133 -8.35 1.76 -14.58
N GLY A 134 -9.53 1.15 -14.42
CA GLY A 134 -10.06 0.18 -15.38
C GLY A 134 -9.14 -1.03 -15.55
N SER A 135 -8.28 -1.29 -14.57
CA SER A 135 -7.26 -2.32 -14.60
C SER A 135 -7.89 -3.66 -14.94
N THR A 136 -7.35 -4.33 -15.96
CA THR A 136 -7.64 -5.73 -16.30
C THR A 136 -7.40 -6.69 -15.13
N ALA A 137 -6.71 -6.23 -14.09
CA ALA A 137 -6.51 -6.93 -12.82
C ALA A 137 -7.85 -7.34 -12.18
N HIS A 138 -8.90 -6.51 -12.29
CA HIS A 138 -10.24 -6.86 -11.81
C HIS A 138 -10.92 -7.96 -12.65
N ARG A 139 -10.56 -8.09 -13.94
CA ARG A 139 -11.08 -9.14 -14.83
C ARG A 139 -10.35 -10.47 -14.67
N SER A 140 -9.13 -10.47 -14.19
CA SER A 140 -8.28 -11.67 -14.06
C SER A 140 -8.40 -12.37 -12.71
N GLY A 141 -9.33 -11.97 -11.81
CA GLY A 141 -9.47 -12.59 -10.49
C GLY A 141 -8.22 -12.44 -9.61
N LEU A 142 -7.41 -11.40 -9.85
CA LEU A 142 -6.26 -11.11 -8.99
C LEU A 142 -6.78 -10.87 -7.58
N SER A 143 -6.28 -11.67 -6.66
CA SER A 143 -6.52 -11.55 -5.23
C SER A 143 -6.25 -10.12 -4.81
N VAL A 144 -7.27 -9.47 -4.27
CA VAL A 144 -7.11 -8.18 -3.61
C VAL A 144 -6.12 -8.41 -2.47
N ILE A 145 -5.09 -7.58 -2.40
CA ILE A 145 -4.16 -7.59 -1.27
C ILE A 145 -4.97 -7.42 0.02
N ASP A 146 -4.80 -8.29 0.98
CA ASP A 146 -5.46 -8.19 2.28
C ASP A 146 -4.74 -7.17 3.19
N GLU A 147 -5.35 -6.84 4.32
CA GLU A 147 -4.83 -5.83 5.25
C GLU A 147 -3.49 -6.25 5.87
N ASP A 148 -3.31 -7.54 6.18
CA ASP A 148 -2.05 -8.07 6.72
C ASP A 148 -0.92 -7.97 5.70
N GLU A 149 -1.23 -8.22 4.44
CA GLU A 149 -0.26 -8.06 3.36
C GLU A 149 0.06 -6.60 3.09
N MET A 150 -0.94 -5.69 3.15
CA MET A 150 -0.71 -4.25 3.08
C MET A 150 0.22 -3.76 4.19
N LEU A 151 -0.04 -4.16 5.44
CA LEU A 151 0.83 -3.86 6.58
C LEU A 151 2.25 -4.40 6.37
N SER A 152 2.37 -5.63 5.87
CA SER A 152 3.68 -6.23 5.56
C SER A 152 4.42 -5.44 4.47
N CYS A 153 3.70 -4.96 3.44
CA CYS A 153 4.25 -4.09 2.40
C CYS A 153 4.73 -2.76 2.99
N ILE A 154 3.87 -2.08 3.77
CA ILE A 154 4.22 -0.77 4.35
C ILE A 154 5.47 -0.91 5.23
N LYS A 155 5.50 -1.89 6.14
CA LYS A 155 6.65 -2.14 7.01
C LYS A 155 7.95 -2.45 6.27
N HIS A 156 7.85 -3.08 5.09
CA HIS A 156 9.02 -3.47 4.31
C HIS A 156 9.52 -2.33 3.41
N PHE A 157 8.62 -1.70 2.65
CA PHE A 157 9.00 -0.72 1.63
C PHE A 157 9.14 0.70 2.20
N TYR A 158 8.39 1.01 3.27
CA TYR A 158 8.34 2.34 3.90
C TYR A 158 8.66 2.27 5.40
N PRO A 159 9.86 1.83 5.79
CA PRO A 159 10.22 1.57 7.20
C PRO A 159 10.25 2.83 8.08
N SER A 160 10.21 4.02 7.48
CA SER A 160 10.11 5.30 8.21
C SER A 160 8.68 5.63 8.65
N VAL A 161 7.68 4.93 8.12
CA VAL A 161 6.27 5.12 8.49
C VAL A 161 6.00 4.43 9.83
N VAL A 162 5.43 5.17 10.76
CA VAL A 162 5.08 4.65 12.09
C VAL A 162 3.75 3.94 12.03
N ILE A 163 3.72 2.68 12.45
CA ILE A 163 2.49 1.87 12.55
C ILE A 163 2.27 1.50 14.01
N GLU A 164 1.10 1.82 14.53
CA GLU A 164 0.67 1.49 15.90
C GLU A 164 -0.45 0.45 15.87
N ASP A 165 -0.39 -0.52 16.79
CA ASP A 165 -1.39 -1.58 16.99
C ASP A 165 -1.70 -2.40 15.71
N ASP A 166 -0.76 -2.48 14.76
CA ASP A 166 -0.95 -3.08 13.44
C ASP A 166 -2.19 -2.54 12.69
N LYS A 167 -2.63 -1.36 13.02
CA LYS A 167 -3.84 -0.75 12.51
C LYS A 167 -3.66 0.70 12.06
N TYR A 168 -2.99 1.49 12.86
CA TYR A 168 -2.89 2.94 12.66
C TYR A 168 -1.59 3.30 11.96
N VAL A 169 -1.69 3.91 10.80
CA VAL A 169 -0.57 4.40 9.99
C VAL A 169 -0.45 5.91 10.23
N ASN A 170 0.54 6.31 10.99
CA ASN A 170 0.73 7.68 11.46
C ASN A 170 1.62 8.50 10.53
N GLY A 171 1.42 9.82 10.52
CA GLY A 171 2.20 10.74 9.70
C GLY A 171 1.92 10.61 8.20
N VAL A 172 0.73 10.14 7.81
CA VAL A 172 0.35 9.98 6.41
C VAL A 172 -0.96 10.66 6.08
N THR A 173 -1.05 11.16 4.86
CA THR A 173 -2.28 11.70 4.26
C THR A 173 -2.54 11.06 2.91
N CYS A 174 -3.78 11.11 2.40
CA CYS A 174 -4.12 10.56 1.11
C CYS A 174 -4.78 11.61 0.22
N SER A 175 -4.28 11.74 -1.01
CA SER A 175 -4.86 12.65 -2.01
C SER A 175 -6.29 12.29 -2.45
N LEU A 176 -6.69 11.03 -2.27
CA LEU A 176 -8.02 10.56 -2.62
C LEU A 176 -9.08 10.90 -1.56
N TRP A 177 -8.65 11.17 -0.34
CA TRP A 177 -9.52 11.54 0.77
C TRP A 177 -8.76 12.32 1.84
N ASP A 178 -9.03 13.62 1.92
CA ASP A 178 -8.56 14.48 3.00
C ASP A 178 -9.44 14.24 4.24
N LYS A 179 -9.05 13.23 5.03
CA LYS A 179 -9.79 12.75 6.19
C LYS A 179 -9.99 13.84 7.23
N GLN A 180 -8.93 14.59 7.53
CA GLN A 180 -8.98 15.66 8.54
C GLN A 180 -9.98 16.74 8.12
N LYS A 181 -9.82 17.30 6.94
CA LYS A 181 -10.71 18.34 6.41
C LYS A 181 -12.15 17.88 6.34
N ASP A 182 -12.37 16.64 5.92
CA ASP A 182 -13.70 16.06 5.79
C ASP A 182 -14.41 15.96 7.13
N VAL A 183 -13.73 15.45 8.16
CA VAL A 183 -14.29 15.30 9.52
C VAL A 183 -14.48 16.67 10.17
N PHE A 184 -13.50 17.56 10.07
CA PHE A 184 -13.55 18.90 10.67
C PHE A 184 -14.70 19.72 10.08
N ASN A 185 -14.78 19.81 8.75
CA ASN A 185 -15.87 20.54 8.08
C ASN A 185 -17.26 19.98 8.47
N PHE A 186 -17.37 18.66 8.67
CA PHE A 186 -18.63 18.08 9.10
C PHE A 186 -18.98 18.51 10.54
N ILE A 187 -18.02 18.43 11.47
CA ILE A 187 -18.24 18.83 12.88
C ILE A 187 -18.61 20.31 12.95
N GLU A 188 -17.87 21.20 12.30
CA GLU A 188 -18.15 22.63 12.25
C GLU A 188 -19.56 22.92 11.71
N SER A 189 -19.95 22.26 10.62
CA SER A 189 -21.30 22.41 10.07
C SER A 189 -22.41 21.98 11.03
N GLN A 190 -22.15 21.07 11.96
CA GLN A 190 -23.12 20.63 12.95
C GLN A 190 -23.17 21.55 14.17
N THR A 191 -22.05 22.18 14.53
CA THR A 191 -22.00 23.15 15.64
C THR A 191 -22.67 24.47 15.25
N GLU A 192 -22.47 24.95 14.02
CA GLU A 192 -23.12 26.15 13.52
C GLU A 192 -24.65 26.03 13.39
N LEU A 193 -25.15 24.82 13.08
CA LEU A 193 -26.58 24.57 12.89
C LEU A 193 -27.34 24.23 14.18
N ALA A 194 -26.61 24.09 15.31
CA ALA A 194 -27.28 23.75 16.57
C ALA A 194 -27.92 24.96 17.23
N PRO A 195 -29.24 25.00 17.44
CA PRO A 195 -29.87 26.02 18.30
C PRO A 195 -29.31 25.83 19.73
N GLU A 196 -29.09 26.95 20.43
CA GLU A 196 -28.43 27.07 21.75
C GLU A 196 -28.93 26.11 22.85
N ASN A 197 -30.03 25.40 22.64
CA ASN A 197 -30.67 24.53 23.63
C ASN A 197 -30.65 23.02 23.30
N THR A 198 -29.95 22.55 22.26
CA THR A 198 -29.95 21.12 21.93
C THR A 198 -28.58 20.51 22.21
N SER A 199 -28.44 19.88 23.38
CA SER A 199 -27.25 19.05 23.68
C SER A 199 -27.22 17.83 22.75
N ARG A 200 -26.53 17.93 21.61
CA ARG A 200 -26.27 16.78 20.73
C ARG A 200 -25.10 16.00 21.30
N THR A 201 -25.30 14.72 21.51
CA THR A 201 -24.18 13.82 21.90
C THR A 201 -23.24 13.57 20.71
N VAL A 202 -21.95 13.35 20.96
CA VAL A 202 -20.95 12.98 19.94
C VAL A 202 -21.45 11.80 19.11
N ASP A 203 -22.06 10.80 19.76
CA ASP A 203 -22.65 9.64 19.08
C ASP A 203 -23.73 10.01 18.06
N SER A 204 -24.58 10.96 18.38
CA SER A 204 -25.63 11.42 17.46
C SER A 204 -25.02 12.12 16.24
N ILE A 205 -24.00 12.95 16.45
CA ILE A 205 -23.31 13.67 15.40
C ILE A 205 -22.53 12.67 14.51
N TYR A 206 -21.83 11.72 15.12
CA TYR A 206 -21.11 10.67 14.40
C TYR A 206 -22.04 9.80 13.53
N ARG A 207 -23.22 9.42 14.04
CA ARG A 207 -24.24 8.72 13.22
C ARG A 207 -24.66 9.55 12.01
N GLY A 208 -24.83 10.87 12.19
CA GLY A 208 -25.11 11.79 11.08
C GLY A 208 -24.00 11.80 10.04
N TYR A 209 -22.73 11.80 10.47
CA TYR A 209 -21.56 11.68 9.61
C TYR A 209 -21.57 10.38 8.81
N CYS A 210 -21.72 9.24 9.48
CA CYS A 210 -21.80 7.94 8.83
C CYS A 210 -22.93 7.87 7.79
N ASN A 211 -24.14 8.33 8.14
CA ASN A 211 -25.28 8.33 7.23
C ASN A 211 -25.06 9.20 5.99
N ARG A 212 -24.36 10.33 6.14
CA ARG A 212 -23.99 11.18 5.00
C ARG A 212 -23.00 10.45 4.10
N LYS A 213 -21.99 9.78 4.67
CA LYS A 213 -20.93 9.06 3.93
C LYS A 213 -21.45 7.83 3.19
N LEU A 214 -22.32 7.05 3.82
CA LEU A 214 -22.94 5.88 3.19
C LEU A 214 -23.71 6.22 1.91
N ARG A 215 -24.30 7.42 1.85
CA ARG A 215 -25.00 7.89 0.63
C ARG A 215 -24.06 8.25 -0.51
N THR A 216 -22.80 8.53 -0.23
CA THR A 216 -21.80 9.00 -1.21
C THR A 216 -20.77 7.95 -1.55
N ASN A 217 -20.85 6.73 -1.00
CA ASN A 217 -19.87 5.65 -1.15
C ASN A 217 -18.42 6.10 -0.89
N LEU A 218 -18.22 7.03 0.04
CA LEU A 218 -16.92 7.53 0.45
C LEU A 218 -16.42 6.83 1.71
N CYS A 219 -15.11 6.93 1.97
CA CYS A 219 -14.52 6.47 3.22
C CYS A 219 -15.22 7.12 4.43
N VAL A 220 -15.29 6.38 5.53
CA VAL A 220 -15.85 6.82 6.80
C VAL A 220 -14.72 6.76 7.83
N ALA A 221 -14.43 7.87 8.49
CA ALA A 221 -13.47 7.88 9.58
C ALA A 221 -14.00 7.06 10.77
N SER A 222 -13.11 6.38 11.47
CA SER A 222 -13.47 5.61 12.65
C SER A 222 -14.03 6.51 13.76
N LYS A 223 -14.86 5.91 14.64
CA LYS A 223 -15.44 6.64 15.75
C LYS A 223 -14.39 7.27 16.65
N GLY A 224 -13.31 6.55 16.95
CA GLY A 224 -12.24 7.06 17.79
C GLY A 224 -11.52 8.27 17.18
N TYR A 225 -11.28 8.26 15.88
CA TYR A 225 -10.76 9.44 15.18
C TYR A 225 -11.73 10.62 15.26
N PHE A 226 -13.00 10.37 14.99
CA PHE A 226 -14.05 11.39 15.02
C PHE A 226 -14.21 12.03 16.41
N GLU A 227 -14.18 11.22 17.48
CA GLU A 227 -14.27 11.70 18.87
C GLU A 227 -13.06 12.59 19.24
N ARG A 228 -11.84 12.20 18.85
CA ARG A 228 -10.66 13.06 19.05
C ARG A 228 -10.82 14.39 18.31
N ALA A 229 -11.25 14.36 17.05
CA ALA A 229 -11.49 15.57 16.27
C ALA A 229 -12.55 16.47 16.87
N PHE A 230 -13.66 15.88 17.36
CA PHE A 230 -14.74 16.59 18.03
C PHE A 230 -14.23 17.31 19.30
N ASN A 231 -13.52 16.59 20.17
CA ASN A 231 -12.97 17.16 21.41
C ASN A 231 -11.88 18.22 21.16
N HIS A 232 -11.25 18.20 19.99
CA HIS A 232 -10.26 19.21 19.61
C HIS A 232 -10.92 20.53 19.17
N LEU A 233 -12.11 20.44 18.55
CA LEU A 233 -12.81 21.60 17.97
C LEU A 233 -13.85 22.22 18.93
N THR A 234 -14.24 21.54 19.99
CA THR A 234 -15.26 21.99 20.96
C THR A 234 -14.64 22.27 22.32
#